data_da178c81d0a3791cb4d71442927fc742
#
_entry.id   da178c81d0a3791cb4d71442927fc742
#
_cell.length_a   1.000
_cell.length_b   1.000
_cell.length_c   1.000
_cell.angle_alpha   90.00
_cell.angle_beta   90.00
_cell.angle_gamma   90.00
#
_symmetry.space_group_name_H-M   'P 1'
#
loop_
_entity.id
_entity.type
_entity.pdbx_description
1 polymer ?
#
loop_
_entity_poly.entity_id
_entity_poly.type
_entity_poly.pdbx_seq_one_letter_code
_entity_poly.pdbx_strand_id
1 'polypeptide(L)'
;MEKTYLFDFDGTLVDSMPYWSEKMLNILREFSIPYPDDIIKTIAPLGDEGTAIYFRDVMGVPLTVSEMIARMDAYALDKYENAVEMKDGVMEYLYTLKREGCSLNILTASPHRMVDVCLRRLGIYSLFDNVWSTEDFGMTKGETEIFRVAAARLGRDVSDVAFFDDNYYAISTAARAGMYTVAVYDLSTEDFTEELKKTADRYIESFVSMEPV
;
A
#
# COMPACT_ATOMS: atom_id res chain seq x y z
N MET A 1 0.03 -12.02 26.00
CA MET A 1 -0.60 -10.81 25.42
C MET A 1 -1.05 -11.16 24.01
N GLU A 2 -2.18 -10.61 23.57
CA GLU A 2 -2.66 -10.77 22.20
C GLU A 2 -1.70 -10.09 21.23
N LYS A 3 -1.18 -10.81 20.24
CA LYS A 3 -0.30 -10.26 19.21
C LYS A 3 -1.08 -9.31 18.32
N THR A 4 -0.48 -8.19 17.96
CA THR A 4 -1.13 -7.14 17.15
C THR A 4 -0.38 -6.91 15.85
N TYR A 5 -1.11 -7.03 14.76
CA TYR A 5 -0.59 -6.90 13.40
C TYR A 5 -1.16 -5.66 12.73
N LEU A 6 -0.31 -4.91 12.08
CA LEU A 6 -0.65 -3.72 11.29
C LEU A 6 -0.12 -3.94 9.87
N PHE A 7 -1.01 -4.02 8.91
CA PHE A 7 -0.65 -4.29 7.52
C PHE A 7 -0.83 -3.04 6.67
N ASP A 8 0.10 -2.79 5.78
CA ASP A 8 -0.23 -2.04 4.58
C ASP A 8 -1.16 -2.86 3.68
N PHE A 9 -1.75 -2.22 2.69
CA PHE A 9 -2.72 -2.84 1.79
C PHE A 9 -2.12 -3.08 0.39
N ASP A 10 -1.74 -2.01 -0.29
CA ASP A 10 -1.28 -2.03 -1.68
C ASP A 10 0.15 -2.55 -1.82
N GLY A 11 0.38 -3.56 -2.67
CA GLY A 11 1.70 -4.18 -2.77
C GLY A 11 2.05 -5.11 -1.61
N THR A 12 1.26 -5.09 -0.53
CA THR A 12 1.45 -5.91 0.68
C THR A 12 0.42 -7.02 0.78
N LEU A 13 -0.86 -6.71 0.98
CA LEU A 13 -1.94 -7.70 1.04
C LEU A 13 -2.52 -8.01 -0.34
N VAL A 14 -2.50 -7.05 -1.25
CA VAL A 14 -3.06 -7.15 -2.60
C VAL A 14 -2.05 -6.78 -3.67
N ASP A 15 -2.17 -7.41 -4.84
CA ASP A 15 -1.37 -7.13 -6.04
C ASP A 15 -2.00 -5.98 -6.85
N SER A 16 -1.92 -4.78 -6.30
CA SER A 16 -2.51 -3.56 -6.89
C SER A 16 -1.51 -2.69 -7.65
N MET A 17 -0.22 -2.87 -7.44
CA MET A 17 0.82 -1.97 -7.97
C MET A 17 0.85 -1.88 -9.50
N PRO A 18 0.55 -2.94 -10.29
CA PRO A 18 0.39 -2.81 -11.74
C PRO A 18 -0.68 -1.79 -12.14
N TYR A 19 -1.80 -1.74 -11.43
CA TYR A 19 -2.90 -0.81 -11.71
C TYR A 19 -2.58 0.64 -11.35
N TRP A 20 -1.71 0.85 -10.35
CA TRP A 20 -1.20 2.18 -10.01
C TRP A 20 -0.38 2.78 -11.13
N SER A 21 0.46 2.00 -11.78
CA SER A 21 1.20 2.42 -12.97
C SER A 21 0.27 2.63 -14.17
N GLU A 22 -0.66 1.69 -14.39
CA GLU A 22 -1.57 1.75 -15.54
C GLU A 22 -2.54 2.94 -15.50
N LYS A 23 -3.05 3.35 -14.35
CA LYS A 23 -3.94 4.51 -14.25
C LYS A 23 -3.31 5.79 -14.83
N MET A 24 -1.99 5.93 -14.64
CA MET A 24 -1.24 7.06 -15.18
C MET A 24 -1.02 6.89 -16.69
N LEU A 25 -0.56 5.71 -17.13
CA LEU A 25 -0.26 5.45 -18.53
C LEU A 25 -1.49 5.49 -19.43
N ASN A 26 -2.67 5.16 -18.91
CA ASN A 26 -3.92 5.21 -19.67
C ASN A 26 -4.28 6.62 -20.13
N ILE A 27 -3.90 7.66 -19.37
CA ILE A 27 -4.06 9.06 -19.81
C ILE A 27 -3.26 9.30 -21.10
N LEU A 28 -2.00 8.88 -21.15
CA LEU A 28 -1.15 9.06 -22.33
C LEU A 28 -1.66 8.23 -23.53
N ARG A 29 -2.09 6.99 -23.28
CA ARG A 29 -2.64 6.09 -24.32
C ARG A 29 -3.91 6.66 -24.92
N GLU A 30 -4.82 7.21 -24.11
CA GLU A 30 -6.07 7.81 -24.57
C GLU A 30 -5.83 8.92 -25.61
N PHE A 31 -4.81 9.73 -25.40
CA PHE A 31 -4.44 10.82 -26.31
C PHE A 31 -3.37 10.44 -27.33
N SER A 32 -2.98 9.17 -27.40
CA SER A 32 -1.94 8.67 -28.30
C SER A 32 -0.59 9.43 -28.16
N ILE A 33 -0.26 9.86 -26.94
CA ILE A 33 0.97 10.56 -26.64
C ILE A 33 2.08 9.53 -26.44
N PRO A 34 3.17 9.60 -27.23
CA PRO A 34 4.30 8.68 -27.06
C PRO A 34 5.06 8.98 -25.77
N TYR A 35 5.54 7.93 -25.12
CA TYR A 35 6.32 8.03 -23.89
C TYR A 35 7.43 6.97 -23.87
N PRO A 36 8.56 7.22 -23.15
CA PRO A 36 9.64 6.24 -22.98
C PRO A 36 9.19 5.07 -22.08
N ASP A 37 9.80 3.90 -22.26
CA ASP A 37 9.45 2.68 -21.51
C ASP A 37 9.62 2.84 -19.98
N ASP A 38 10.55 3.72 -19.57
CA ASP A 38 10.87 3.98 -18.17
C ASP A 38 10.12 5.20 -17.57
N ILE A 39 9.10 5.73 -18.27
CA ILE A 39 8.34 6.92 -17.83
C ILE A 39 7.83 6.79 -16.38
N ILE A 40 7.48 5.58 -15.94
CA ILE A 40 6.98 5.33 -14.59
C ILE A 40 8.00 5.75 -13.54
N LYS A 41 9.31 5.54 -13.77
CA LYS A 41 10.36 6.00 -12.84
C LYS A 41 10.38 7.51 -12.66
N THR A 42 9.93 8.25 -13.69
CA THR A 42 9.84 9.71 -13.66
C THR A 42 8.58 10.19 -12.96
N ILE A 43 7.42 9.57 -13.25
CA ILE A 43 6.13 10.09 -12.81
C ILE A 43 5.65 9.53 -11.47
N ALA A 44 5.98 8.29 -11.12
CA ALA A 44 5.53 7.69 -9.87
C ALA A 44 5.93 8.49 -8.60
N PRO A 45 7.17 9.05 -8.51
CA PRO A 45 7.55 9.87 -7.36
C PRO A 45 6.80 11.20 -7.24
N LEU A 46 6.13 11.65 -8.31
CA LEU A 46 5.40 12.92 -8.34
C LEU A 46 4.01 12.82 -7.70
N GLY A 47 3.51 11.61 -7.50
CA GLY A 47 2.12 11.37 -7.12
C GLY A 47 1.12 11.76 -8.22
N ASP A 48 -0.16 11.62 -7.96
CA ASP A 48 -1.20 11.86 -8.98
C ASP A 48 -1.24 13.31 -9.47
N GLU A 49 -1.17 14.27 -8.56
CA GLU A 49 -1.21 15.70 -8.91
C GLU A 49 0.05 16.12 -9.70
N GLY A 50 1.24 15.75 -9.21
CA GLY A 50 2.49 16.07 -9.90
C GLY A 50 2.58 15.38 -11.27
N THR A 51 2.09 14.15 -11.40
CA THR A 51 2.00 13.44 -12.68
C THR A 51 1.05 14.16 -13.64
N ALA A 52 -0.11 14.60 -13.17
CA ALA A 52 -1.06 15.35 -14.01
C ALA A 52 -0.49 16.70 -14.46
N ILE A 53 0.22 17.41 -13.58
CA ILE A 53 0.95 18.65 -13.95
C ILE A 53 2.01 18.34 -15.01
N TYR A 54 2.82 17.30 -14.82
CA TYR A 54 3.84 16.88 -15.77
C TYR A 54 3.22 16.52 -17.15
N PHE A 55 2.13 15.79 -17.15
CA PHE A 55 1.44 15.40 -18.38
C PHE A 55 0.89 16.61 -19.13
N ARG A 56 0.31 17.59 -18.42
CA ARG A 56 -0.18 18.82 -19.03
C ARG A 56 0.97 19.69 -19.59
N ASP A 57 1.96 19.97 -18.76
CA ASP A 57 2.94 21.03 -19.02
C ASP A 57 4.12 20.55 -19.86
N VAL A 58 4.50 19.28 -19.76
CA VAL A 58 5.65 18.71 -20.46
C VAL A 58 5.22 17.83 -21.63
N MET A 59 4.18 17.02 -21.44
CA MET A 59 3.76 16.06 -22.48
C MET A 59 2.61 16.57 -23.34
N GLY A 60 2.00 17.68 -22.99
CA GLY A 60 0.95 18.35 -23.81
C GLY A 60 -0.40 17.63 -23.80
N VAL A 61 -0.73 16.89 -22.72
CA VAL A 61 -2.06 16.29 -22.57
C VAL A 61 -3.13 17.40 -22.53
N PRO A 62 -4.15 17.38 -23.40
CA PRO A 62 -5.15 18.45 -23.51
C PRO A 62 -6.27 18.34 -22.47
N LEU A 63 -5.89 18.10 -21.21
CA LEU A 63 -6.79 18.01 -20.06
C LEU A 63 -6.29 18.91 -18.94
N THR A 64 -7.21 19.36 -18.11
CA THR A 64 -6.87 19.99 -16.83
C THR A 64 -6.34 18.94 -15.83
N VAL A 65 -5.56 19.38 -14.85
CA VAL A 65 -5.06 18.52 -13.76
C VAL A 65 -6.22 17.78 -13.06
N SER A 66 -7.30 18.49 -12.78
CA SER A 66 -8.49 17.91 -12.12
C SER A 66 -9.18 16.84 -12.96
N GLU A 67 -9.27 17.02 -14.28
CA GLU A 67 -9.83 16.00 -15.17
C GLU A 67 -8.96 14.74 -15.24
N MET A 68 -7.64 14.90 -15.25
CA MET A 68 -6.71 13.76 -15.23
C MET A 68 -6.80 12.99 -13.92
N ILE A 69 -6.78 13.68 -12.77
CA ILE A 69 -6.94 13.06 -11.45
C ILE A 69 -8.27 12.29 -11.38
N ALA A 70 -9.36 12.90 -11.81
CA ALA A 70 -10.67 12.23 -11.80
C ALA A 70 -10.70 10.96 -12.66
N ARG A 71 -9.99 10.93 -13.80
CA ARG A 71 -9.87 9.72 -14.65
C ARG A 71 -8.98 8.66 -14.01
N MET A 72 -7.86 9.05 -13.41
CA MET A 72 -6.98 8.14 -12.67
C MET A 72 -7.74 7.51 -11.50
N ASP A 73 -8.50 8.30 -10.75
CA ASP A 73 -9.33 7.85 -9.65
C ASP A 73 -10.43 6.87 -10.09
N ALA A 74 -11.13 7.19 -11.16
CA ALA A 74 -12.18 6.33 -11.71
C ALA A 74 -11.61 4.99 -12.20
N TYR A 75 -10.45 5.01 -12.85
CA TYR A 75 -9.76 3.79 -13.27
C TYR A 75 -9.34 2.95 -12.06
N ALA A 76 -8.70 3.57 -11.07
CA ALA A 76 -8.27 2.85 -9.87
C ALA A 76 -9.48 2.22 -9.17
N LEU A 77 -10.56 2.99 -8.93
CA LEU A 77 -11.76 2.47 -8.27
C LEU A 77 -12.35 1.26 -9.01
N ASP A 78 -12.45 1.31 -10.35
CA ASP A 78 -12.89 0.16 -11.15
C ASP A 78 -12.03 -1.09 -10.88
N LYS A 79 -10.70 -0.93 -10.77
CA LYS A 79 -9.81 -2.06 -10.51
C LYS A 79 -9.99 -2.63 -9.11
N TYR A 80 -10.13 -1.79 -8.09
CA TYR A 80 -10.40 -2.25 -6.72
C TYR A 80 -11.77 -2.93 -6.60
N GLU A 81 -12.76 -2.45 -7.35
CA GLU A 81 -14.09 -3.06 -7.40
C GLU A 81 -14.11 -4.42 -8.13
N ASN A 82 -13.24 -4.63 -9.15
CA ASN A 82 -13.46 -5.71 -10.09
C ASN A 82 -12.25 -6.63 -10.35
N ALA A 83 -11.00 -6.18 -10.10
CA ALA A 83 -9.83 -6.86 -10.63
C ALA A 83 -8.68 -7.12 -9.63
N VAL A 84 -8.41 -6.22 -8.69
CA VAL A 84 -7.30 -6.36 -7.73
C VAL A 84 -7.45 -7.64 -6.92
N GLU A 85 -6.45 -8.50 -6.93
CA GLU A 85 -6.46 -9.78 -6.21
C GLU A 85 -5.52 -9.75 -5.00
N MET A 86 -5.70 -10.68 -4.07
CA MET A 86 -4.77 -10.87 -2.94
C MET A 86 -3.46 -11.47 -3.44
N LYS A 87 -2.38 -11.12 -2.76
CA LYS A 87 -1.10 -11.83 -2.94
C LYS A 87 -1.19 -13.26 -2.40
N ASP A 88 -0.33 -14.12 -2.94
CA ASP A 88 -0.30 -15.54 -2.63
C ASP A 88 -0.07 -15.80 -1.13
N GLY A 89 -0.95 -16.61 -0.54
CA GLY A 89 -0.90 -17.03 0.85
C GLY A 89 -1.52 -16.06 1.86
N VAL A 90 -1.92 -14.85 1.44
CA VAL A 90 -2.50 -13.84 2.34
C VAL A 90 -3.74 -14.36 3.05
N MET A 91 -4.67 -14.96 2.33
CA MET A 91 -5.93 -15.47 2.91
C MET A 91 -5.65 -16.46 4.04
N GLU A 92 -4.82 -17.45 3.79
CA GLU A 92 -4.46 -18.48 4.76
C GLU A 92 -3.73 -17.92 5.97
N TYR A 93 -2.85 -16.95 5.73
CA TYR A 93 -2.10 -16.29 6.80
C TYR A 93 -3.03 -15.48 7.72
N LEU A 94 -3.91 -14.65 7.16
CA LEU A 94 -4.88 -13.86 7.94
C LEU A 94 -5.80 -14.76 8.77
N TYR A 95 -6.32 -15.85 8.20
CA TYR A 95 -7.13 -16.81 8.95
C TYR A 95 -6.35 -17.52 10.04
N THR A 96 -5.07 -17.82 9.82
CA THR A 96 -4.21 -18.41 10.85
C THR A 96 -4.04 -17.47 12.01
N LEU A 97 -3.74 -16.19 11.77
CA LEU A 97 -3.61 -15.17 12.80
C LEU A 97 -4.93 -15.00 13.60
N LYS A 98 -6.07 -14.96 12.90
CA LYS A 98 -7.39 -14.87 13.62
C LYS A 98 -7.67 -16.08 14.48
N ARG A 99 -7.32 -17.30 14.04
CA ARG A 99 -7.46 -18.52 14.86
C ARG A 99 -6.57 -18.49 16.10
N GLU A 100 -5.43 -17.82 16.05
CA GLU A 100 -4.54 -17.62 17.19
C GLU A 100 -4.99 -16.48 18.12
N GLY A 101 -6.08 -15.79 17.78
CA GLY A 101 -6.62 -14.69 18.59
C GLY A 101 -5.84 -13.37 18.40
N CYS A 102 -5.18 -13.19 17.27
CA CYS A 102 -4.44 -11.97 16.98
C CYS A 102 -5.37 -10.81 16.56
N SER A 103 -4.98 -9.58 16.92
CA SER A 103 -5.60 -8.36 16.40
C SER A 103 -5.01 -8.02 15.04
N LEU A 104 -5.88 -7.86 14.02
CA LEU A 104 -5.49 -7.51 12.65
C LEU A 104 -5.98 -6.13 12.29
N ASN A 105 -5.09 -5.30 11.76
CA ASN A 105 -5.37 -3.91 11.46
C ASN A 105 -4.72 -3.52 10.12
N ILE A 106 -5.29 -2.54 9.44
CA ILE A 106 -4.72 -1.96 8.22
C ILE A 106 -4.34 -0.50 8.47
N LEU A 107 -3.19 -0.09 7.92
CA LEU A 107 -2.75 1.29 7.79
C LEU A 107 -2.20 1.52 6.38
N THR A 108 -3.01 2.10 5.51
CA THR A 108 -2.68 2.31 4.09
C THR A 108 -2.65 3.77 3.70
N ALA A 109 -1.92 4.11 2.64
CA ALA A 109 -1.98 5.41 2.00
C ALA A 109 -3.22 5.57 1.09
N SER A 110 -3.87 4.47 0.74
CA SER A 110 -5.05 4.48 -0.13
C SER A 110 -6.30 5.00 0.60
N PRO A 111 -7.17 5.74 -0.10
CA PRO A 111 -8.41 6.25 0.49
C PRO A 111 -9.43 5.12 0.74
N HIS A 112 -10.25 5.29 1.77
CA HIS A 112 -11.27 4.32 2.18
C HIS A 112 -12.16 3.83 1.04
N ARG A 113 -12.55 4.73 0.11
CA ARG A 113 -13.41 4.37 -1.03
C ARG A 113 -12.85 3.25 -1.90
N MET A 114 -11.52 3.08 -1.95
CA MET A 114 -10.85 2.02 -2.70
C MET A 114 -10.64 0.77 -1.82
N VAL A 115 -10.10 0.95 -0.63
CA VAL A 115 -9.76 -0.14 0.28
C VAL A 115 -10.98 -0.92 0.73
N ASP A 116 -12.02 -0.22 1.19
CA ASP A 116 -13.22 -0.85 1.73
C ASP A 116 -13.95 -1.72 0.70
N VAL A 117 -14.08 -1.23 -0.55
CA VAL A 117 -14.74 -1.97 -1.61
C VAL A 117 -13.96 -3.22 -1.99
N CYS A 118 -12.64 -3.12 -2.07
CA CYS A 118 -11.76 -4.25 -2.38
C CYS A 118 -11.80 -5.31 -1.27
N LEU A 119 -11.62 -4.91 0.00
CA LEU A 119 -11.69 -5.82 1.14
C LEU A 119 -13.03 -6.56 1.23
N ARG A 120 -14.15 -5.87 0.94
CA ARG A 120 -15.49 -6.50 0.91
C ARG A 120 -15.62 -7.48 -0.23
N ARG A 121 -15.17 -7.14 -1.44
CA ARG A 121 -15.17 -8.02 -2.59
C ARG A 121 -14.32 -9.28 -2.36
N LEU A 122 -13.15 -9.12 -1.74
CA LEU A 122 -12.26 -10.22 -1.38
C LEU A 122 -12.75 -11.04 -0.18
N GLY A 123 -13.80 -10.58 0.52
CA GLY A 123 -14.40 -11.29 1.65
C GLY A 123 -13.59 -11.26 2.94
N ILE A 124 -12.62 -10.35 3.07
CA ILE A 124 -11.71 -10.28 4.22
C ILE A 124 -11.92 -9.03 5.10
N TYR A 125 -12.83 -8.12 4.74
CA TYR A 125 -13.07 -6.90 5.52
C TYR A 125 -13.34 -7.18 7.01
N SER A 126 -14.13 -8.21 7.31
CA SER A 126 -14.51 -8.57 8.68
C SER A 126 -13.39 -9.23 9.50
N LEU A 127 -12.26 -9.54 8.89
CA LEU A 127 -11.10 -10.07 9.61
C LEU A 127 -10.32 -8.95 10.33
N PHE A 128 -10.49 -7.69 9.91
CA PHE A 128 -9.75 -6.57 10.46
C PHE A 128 -10.56 -5.88 11.56
N ASP A 129 -9.90 -5.63 12.68
CA ASP A 129 -10.46 -4.90 13.82
C ASP A 129 -10.50 -3.39 13.49
N ASN A 130 -9.52 -2.89 12.73
CA ASN A 130 -9.49 -1.53 12.21
C ASN A 130 -8.96 -1.51 10.77
N VAL A 131 -9.58 -0.66 9.94
CA VAL A 131 -9.08 -0.31 8.60
C VAL A 131 -8.87 1.19 8.59
N TRP A 132 -7.63 1.61 8.50
CA TRP A 132 -7.23 3.01 8.54
C TRP A 132 -6.55 3.45 7.25
N SER A 133 -6.94 4.61 6.76
CA SER A 133 -6.16 5.39 5.80
C SER A 133 -5.22 6.35 6.54
N THR A 134 -4.11 6.72 5.93
CA THR A 134 -3.25 7.81 6.43
C THR A 134 -4.01 9.14 6.58
N GLU A 135 -5.09 9.32 5.81
CA GLU A 135 -6.01 10.48 5.93
C GLU A 135 -6.64 10.59 7.33
N ASP A 136 -6.94 9.45 8.01
CA ASP A 136 -7.52 9.41 9.37
C ASP A 136 -6.56 9.96 10.44
N PHE A 137 -5.30 10.09 10.08
CA PHE A 137 -4.24 10.58 10.96
C PHE A 137 -3.79 11.99 10.58
N GLY A 138 -4.08 12.45 9.37
CA GLY A 138 -3.51 13.67 8.80
C GLY A 138 -1.98 13.61 8.70
N MET A 139 -1.41 12.43 8.56
CA MET A 139 0.02 12.12 8.51
C MET A 139 0.31 11.13 7.40
N THR A 140 1.58 10.99 7.03
CA THR A 140 2.04 9.98 6.06
C THR A 140 2.88 8.90 6.73
N LYS A 141 3.04 7.75 6.10
CA LYS A 141 3.96 6.68 6.58
C LYS A 141 5.45 7.08 6.52
N GLY A 142 5.78 8.25 6.01
CA GLY A 142 7.10 8.87 6.13
C GLY A 142 7.40 9.50 7.49
N GLU A 143 6.40 9.62 8.36
CA GLU A 143 6.48 10.24 9.68
C GLU A 143 6.41 9.16 10.77
N THR A 144 7.43 9.09 11.65
CA THR A 144 7.45 8.09 12.75
C THR A 144 6.25 8.22 13.69
N GLU A 145 5.67 9.40 13.76
CA GLU A 145 4.55 9.69 14.67
C GLU A 145 3.28 8.92 14.29
N ILE A 146 3.02 8.66 12.99
CA ILE A 146 1.85 7.90 12.58
C ILE A 146 1.84 6.49 13.21
N PHE A 147 3.01 5.83 13.29
CA PHE A 147 3.15 4.50 13.86
C PHE A 147 2.96 4.50 15.39
N ARG A 148 3.45 5.54 16.07
CA ARG A 148 3.22 5.72 17.52
C ARG A 148 1.76 5.98 17.84
N VAL A 149 1.11 6.84 17.06
CA VAL A 149 -0.32 7.12 17.21
C VAL A 149 -1.17 5.90 16.88
N ALA A 150 -0.81 5.13 15.84
CA ALA A 150 -1.49 3.88 15.50
C ALA A 150 -1.38 2.86 16.65
N ALA A 151 -0.18 2.61 17.19
CA ALA A 151 0.02 1.74 18.34
C ALA A 151 -0.79 2.20 19.57
N ALA A 152 -0.77 3.51 19.87
CA ALA A 152 -1.56 4.08 20.96
C ALA A 152 -3.08 3.90 20.76
N ARG A 153 -3.60 4.07 19.53
CA ARG A 153 -5.02 3.78 19.21
C ARG A 153 -5.39 2.31 19.42
N LEU A 154 -4.41 1.40 19.21
CA LEU A 154 -4.57 -0.03 19.47
C LEU A 154 -4.42 -0.39 20.96
N GLY A 155 -4.05 0.56 21.82
CA GLY A 155 -3.78 0.31 23.23
C GLY A 155 -2.52 -0.54 23.43
N ARG A 156 -1.52 -0.40 22.58
CA ARG A 156 -0.26 -1.16 22.57
C ARG A 156 0.95 -0.25 22.67
N ASP A 157 2.03 -0.80 23.20
CA ASP A 157 3.33 -0.20 22.99
C ASP A 157 3.76 -0.40 21.53
N VAL A 158 4.52 0.53 20.97
CA VAL A 158 4.91 0.47 19.55
C VAL A 158 5.71 -0.80 19.22
N SER A 159 6.51 -1.30 20.17
CA SER A 159 7.28 -2.54 20.03
C SER A 159 6.46 -3.83 20.05
N ASP A 160 5.18 -3.75 20.47
CA ASP A 160 4.26 -4.89 20.51
C ASP A 160 3.43 -5.04 19.22
N VAL A 161 3.70 -4.18 18.23
CA VAL A 161 3.01 -4.19 16.94
C VAL A 161 3.94 -4.66 15.83
N ALA A 162 3.52 -5.68 15.08
CA ALA A 162 4.20 -6.13 13.88
C ALA A 162 3.63 -5.39 12.66
N PHE A 163 4.46 -4.63 11.96
CA PHE A 163 4.08 -3.86 10.78
C PHE A 163 4.60 -4.51 9.49
N PHE A 164 3.71 -4.69 8.53
CA PHE A 164 3.98 -5.30 7.22
C PHE A 164 3.80 -4.26 6.11
N ASP A 165 4.81 -4.13 5.25
CA ASP A 165 4.76 -3.17 4.13
C ASP A 165 5.78 -3.60 3.05
N ASP A 166 5.54 -3.26 1.78
CA ASP A 166 6.49 -3.49 0.69
C ASP A 166 7.40 -2.28 0.45
N ASN A 167 7.03 -1.10 0.99
CA ASN A 167 7.72 0.14 0.73
C ASN A 167 8.88 0.38 1.71
N TYR A 168 10.08 0.58 1.16
CA TYR A 168 11.30 0.83 1.95
C TYR A 168 11.18 2.01 2.92
N TYR A 169 10.57 3.11 2.48
CA TYR A 169 10.47 4.31 3.33
C TYR A 169 9.51 4.09 4.50
N ALA A 170 8.41 3.37 4.29
CA ALA A 170 7.46 3.00 5.34
C ALA A 170 8.11 2.05 6.35
N ILE A 171 8.75 0.98 5.88
CA ILE A 171 9.50 0.02 6.72
C ILE A 171 10.58 0.73 7.53
N SER A 172 11.43 1.55 6.89
CA SER A 172 12.48 2.31 7.57
C SER A 172 11.93 3.25 8.65
N THR A 173 10.78 3.87 8.38
CA THR A 173 10.15 4.79 9.32
C THR A 173 9.49 4.06 10.48
N ALA A 174 8.83 2.92 10.24
CA ALA A 174 8.25 2.06 11.27
C ALA A 174 9.33 1.47 12.19
N ALA A 175 10.45 1.00 11.62
CA ALA A 175 11.60 0.53 12.39
C ALA A 175 12.16 1.62 13.31
N ARG A 176 12.32 2.85 12.81
CA ARG A 176 12.73 4.00 13.63
C ARG A 176 11.71 4.37 14.71
N ALA A 177 10.42 4.11 14.48
CA ALA A 177 9.39 4.28 15.49
C ALA A 177 9.45 3.21 16.58
N GLY A 178 10.08 2.07 16.32
CA GLY A 178 10.26 0.95 17.24
C GLY A 178 9.30 -0.23 17.02
N MET A 179 8.60 -0.30 15.87
CA MET A 179 7.79 -1.47 15.51
C MET A 179 8.66 -2.66 15.11
N TYR A 180 8.16 -3.88 15.30
CA TYR A 180 8.70 -5.06 14.62
C TYR A 180 8.28 -4.99 13.15
N THR A 181 9.22 -5.05 12.22
CA THR A 181 8.96 -4.78 10.80
C THR A 181 9.14 -6.02 9.94
N VAL A 182 8.18 -6.26 9.05
CA VAL A 182 8.22 -7.31 8.05
C VAL A 182 8.10 -6.69 6.67
N ALA A 183 9.18 -6.72 5.91
CA ALA A 183 9.17 -6.27 4.53
C ALA A 183 8.62 -7.38 3.63
N VAL A 184 7.67 -7.02 2.78
CA VAL A 184 7.01 -7.92 1.83
C VAL A 184 7.52 -7.62 0.42
N TYR A 185 7.92 -8.65 -0.31
CA TYR A 185 8.34 -8.49 -1.71
C TYR A 185 7.22 -7.94 -2.57
N ASP A 186 7.53 -6.93 -3.36
CA ASP A 186 6.73 -6.47 -4.49
C ASP A 186 7.63 -6.07 -5.66
N LEU A 187 7.21 -6.37 -6.88
CA LEU A 187 7.97 -6.06 -8.09
C LEU A 187 8.21 -4.56 -8.26
N SER A 188 7.24 -3.73 -7.82
CA SER A 188 7.35 -2.26 -7.92
C SER A 188 8.45 -1.66 -7.03
N THR A 189 8.88 -2.42 -6.01
CA THR A 189 9.91 -2.02 -5.05
C THR A 189 11.18 -2.88 -5.15
N GLU A 190 11.35 -3.66 -6.23
CA GLU A 190 12.47 -4.57 -6.45
C GLU A 190 13.84 -3.85 -6.33
N ASP A 191 13.93 -2.62 -6.79
CA ASP A 191 15.16 -1.79 -6.71
C ASP A 191 15.61 -1.55 -5.25
N PHE A 192 14.74 -1.72 -4.24
CA PHE A 192 15.01 -1.54 -2.80
C PHE A 192 15.13 -2.87 -2.03
N THR A 193 15.15 -4.01 -2.71
CA THR A 193 15.15 -5.33 -2.05
C THR A 193 16.30 -5.49 -1.05
N GLU A 194 17.51 -5.08 -1.39
CA GLU A 194 18.67 -5.21 -0.52
C GLU A 194 18.62 -4.27 0.70
N GLU A 195 18.06 -3.08 0.52
CA GLU A 195 17.81 -2.13 1.61
C GLU A 195 16.71 -2.63 2.55
N LEU A 196 15.63 -3.18 2.00
CA LEU A 196 14.54 -3.80 2.76
C LEU A 196 15.06 -4.97 3.60
N LYS A 197 15.85 -5.88 3.03
CA LYS A 197 16.46 -7.02 3.75
C LYS A 197 17.38 -6.59 4.88
N LYS A 198 18.04 -5.43 4.78
CA LYS A 198 18.94 -4.89 5.80
C LYS A 198 18.20 -4.13 6.91
N THR A 199 17.05 -3.56 6.58
CA THR A 199 16.33 -2.62 7.46
C THR A 199 15.24 -3.30 8.27
N ALA A 200 14.49 -4.21 7.64
CA ALA A 200 13.40 -4.93 8.29
C ALA A 200 13.93 -6.02 9.22
N ASP A 201 13.18 -6.32 10.30
CA ASP A 201 13.44 -7.45 11.17
C ASP A 201 13.24 -8.79 10.43
N ARG A 202 12.34 -8.81 9.46
CA ARG A 202 12.11 -9.96 8.57
C ARG A 202 11.78 -9.47 7.15
N TYR A 203 12.25 -10.22 6.14
CA TYR A 203 11.88 -10.07 4.74
C TYR A 203 11.19 -11.34 4.26
N ILE A 204 10.06 -11.20 3.56
CA ILE A 204 9.32 -12.32 2.98
C ILE A 204 9.08 -12.10 1.49
N GLU A 205 9.17 -13.18 0.72
CA GLU A 205 8.86 -13.16 -0.71
C GLU A 205 7.37 -13.45 -0.97
N SER A 206 6.70 -14.12 -0.01
CA SER A 206 5.30 -14.53 -0.11
C SER A 206 4.75 -14.85 1.29
N PHE A 207 3.43 -14.81 1.45
CA PHE A 207 2.76 -15.30 2.66
C PHE A 207 2.54 -16.82 2.67
N VAL A 208 2.86 -17.51 1.57
CA VAL A 208 2.72 -18.97 1.49
C VAL A 208 3.54 -19.65 2.59
N SER A 209 2.87 -20.45 3.42
CA SER A 209 3.46 -21.18 4.55
C SER A 209 4.16 -20.27 5.59
N MET A 210 3.82 -18.99 5.64
CA MET A 210 4.34 -18.08 6.64
C MET A 210 3.76 -18.40 8.01
N GLU A 211 4.64 -18.55 9.00
CA GLU A 211 4.24 -18.67 10.40
C GLU A 211 4.09 -17.28 11.05
N PRO A 212 3.19 -17.13 12.03
CA PRO A 212 3.03 -15.91 12.81
C PRO A 212 4.35 -15.41 13.42
N VAL A 213 4.58 -14.11 13.42
CA VAL A 213 5.75 -13.45 13.99
C VAL A 213 5.52 -13.07 15.44
#